data_9bf05daf27ae5e5a5eb5caaef4881580
#
_entry.id   9bf05daf27ae5e5a5eb5caaef4881580
#
_cell.length_a   1.000
_cell.length_b   1.000
_cell.length_c   1.000
_cell.angle_alpha   90.00
_cell.angle_beta   90.00
_cell.angle_gamma   90.00
#
_symmetry.space_group_name_H-M   'P 1'
#
loop_
_entity.id
_entity.type
_entity.pdbx_description
1 polymer ?
#
loop_
_entity_poly.entity_id
_entity_poly.type
_entity_poly.pdbx_seq_one_letter_code
_entity_poly.pdbx_strand_id
1 'polypeptide(L)'
;MTYRAELSGRALKQMHGLPGPAFDSLIEVMAEVIDYPDDPLRTFPTGDPYVRRAEFGDAGLITYLINDATSKVIILDITWAG
;
A
#
# COMPACT_ATOMS: atom_id res chain seq x y z
N MET A 1 8.74 -8.71 12.53
CA MET A 1 9.00 -7.29 12.83
C MET A 1 8.07 -6.42 12.00
N THR A 2 7.42 -5.46 12.62
CA THR A 2 6.44 -4.62 11.95
C THR A 2 7.12 -3.42 11.30
N TYR A 3 6.78 -3.14 10.05
CA TYR A 3 7.20 -1.94 9.36
C TYR A 3 6.31 -0.77 9.76
N ARG A 4 6.75 0.43 9.45
CA ARG A 4 5.94 1.65 9.64
C ARG A 4 5.51 2.16 8.27
N ALA A 5 4.24 2.52 8.15
CA ALA A 5 3.72 3.07 6.91
C ALA A 5 3.95 4.58 6.83
N GLU A 6 4.40 5.03 5.67
CA GLU A 6 4.44 6.45 5.31
C GLU A 6 3.70 6.62 4.00
N LEU A 7 3.12 7.78 3.80
CA LEU A 7 2.44 8.13 2.56
C LEU A 7 3.23 9.22 1.85
N SER A 8 3.50 9.01 0.56
CA SER A 8 4.01 10.09 -0.28
C SER A 8 2.97 11.21 -0.35
N GLY A 9 3.38 12.41 -0.74
CA GLY A 9 2.45 13.52 -0.93
C GLY A 9 1.35 13.18 -1.93
N ARG A 10 1.69 12.45 -2.99
CA ARG A 10 0.72 11.98 -3.99
C ARG A 10 -0.27 11.01 -3.38
N ALA A 11 0.22 10.00 -2.66
CA ALA A 11 -0.64 9.00 -2.02
C ALA A 11 -1.58 9.63 -0.99
N LEU A 12 -1.09 10.59 -0.23
CA LEU A 12 -1.90 11.30 0.75
C LEU A 12 -3.08 12.03 0.09
N LYS A 13 -2.83 12.70 -1.03
CA LYS A 13 -3.89 13.37 -1.79
C LYS A 13 -4.90 12.38 -2.35
N GLN A 14 -4.40 11.28 -2.91
CA GLN A 14 -5.25 10.23 -3.48
C GLN A 14 -6.13 9.60 -2.41
N MET A 15 -5.58 9.37 -1.23
CA MET A 15 -6.32 8.79 -0.10
C MET A 15 -7.51 9.67 0.30
N HIS A 16 -7.33 10.98 0.29
CA HIS A 16 -8.39 11.92 0.66
C HIS A 16 -9.57 11.92 -0.32
N GLY A 17 -9.35 11.45 -1.55
CA GLY A 17 -10.39 11.37 -2.56
C GLY A 17 -11.21 10.08 -2.53
N LEU A 18 -10.90 9.13 -1.66
CA LEU A 18 -11.59 7.85 -1.62
C LEU A 18 -12.93 7.95 -0.88
N PRO A 19 -13.97 7.26 -1.38
CA PRO A 19 -15.20 7.06 -0.59
C PRO A 19 -14.91 6.29 0.71
N GLY A 20 -15.77 6.45 1.71
CA GLY A 20 -15.59 5.81 3.02
C GLY A 20 -15.28 4.32 2.98
N PRO A 21 -16.09 3.50 2.27
CA PRO A 21 -15.83 2.06 2.20
C PRO A 21 -14.47 1.71 1.56
N ALA A 22 -14.07 2.45 0.53
CA ALA A 22 -12.76 2.25 -0.10
C ALA A 22 -11.63 2.66 0.84
N PHE A 23 -11.81 3.74 1.57
CA PHE A 23 -10.85 4.19 2.58
C PHE A 23 -10.67 3.13 3.67
N ASP A 24 -11.76 2.55 4.18
CA ASP A 24 -11.69 1.51 5.21
C ASP A 24 -10.94 0.28 4.69
N SER A 25 -11.19 -0.14 3.46
CA SER A 25 -10.47 -1.25 2.83
C SER A 25 -8.98 -0.94 2.68
N LEU A 26 -8.65 0.29 2.34
CA LEU A 26 -7.25 0.73 2.23
C LEU A 26 -6.54 0.60 3.57
N ILE A 27 -7.16 1.06 4.65
CA ILE A 27 -6.57 0.98 5.99
C ILE A 27 -6.32 -0.48 6.40
N GLU A 28 -7.25 -1.38 6.10
CA GLU A 28 -7.09 -2.81 6.37
C GLU A 28 -5.87 -3.39 5.63
N VAL A 29 -5.73 -3.07 4.35
CA VAL A 29 -4.62 -3.58 3.53
C VAL A 29 -3.30 -2.97 3.98
N MET A 30 -3.28 -1.69 4.33
CA MET A 30 -2.08 -1.06 4.87
C MET A 30 -1.61 -1.75 6.15
N ALA A 31 -2.53 -2.12 7.03
CA ALA A 31 -2.19 -2.87 8.24
C ALA A 31 -1.55 -4.23 7.94
N GLU A 32 -2.07 -4.93 6.92
CA GLU A 32 -1.48 -6.19 6.48
C GLU A 32 -0.09 -6.00 5.87
N VAL A 33 0.07 -4.97 5.05
CA VAL A 33 1.32 -4.69 4.35
C VAL A 33 2.45 -4.32 5.31
N ILE A 34 2.17 -3.59 6.38
CA ILE A 34 3.20 -3.25 7.35
C ILE A 34 3.67 -4.47 8.16
N ASP A 35 2.85 -5.51 8.26
CA ASP A 35 3.24 -6.76 8.90
C ASP A 35 3.99 -7.69 7.94
N TYR A 36 3.52 -7.78 6.69
CA TYR A 36 4.05 -8.70 5.69
C TYR A 36 4.14 -8.03 4.32
N PRO A 37 5.07 -7.09 4.13
CA PRO A 37 5.10 -6.29 2.90
C PRO A 37 5.48 -7.06 1.64
N ASP A 38 6.06 -8.23 1.77
CA ASP A 38 6.49 -9.08 0.66
C ASP A 38 5.74 -10.41 0.59
N ASP A 39 4.59 -10.52 1.24
CA ASP A 39 3.77 -11.72 1.22
C ASP A 39 3.35 -12.06 -0.22
N PRO A 40 3.79 -13.21 -0.78
CA PRO A 40 3.48 -13.56 -2.17
C PRO A 40 2.02 -13.90 -2.42
N LEU A 41 1.25 -14.15 -1.38
CA LEU A 41 -0.17 -14.46 -1.50
C LEU A 41 -1.05 -13.21 -1.58
N ARG A 42 -0.56 -12.07 -1.06
CA ARG A 42 -1.36 -10.84 -0.94
C ARG A 42 -0.78 -9.67 -1.69
N THR A 43 0.46 -9.77 -2.11
CA THR A 43 1.17 -8.69 -2.79
C THR A 43 1.74 -9.17 -4.10
N PHE A 44 2.00 -8.24 -5.00
CA PHE A 44 2.48 -8.54 -6.34
C PHE A 44 3.85 -7.89 -6.58
N PRO A 45 4.79 -8.61 -7.19
CA PRO A 45 6.07 -8.01 -7.57
C PRO A 45 5.87 -7.00 -8.71
N THR A 46 6.82 -6.07 -8.80
CA THR A 46 6.98 -5.18 -9.95
C THR A 46 8.31 -5.50 -10.62
N GLY A 47 8.77 -4.69 -11.54
CA GLY A 47 10.11 -4.84 -12.09
C GLY A 47 11.23 -4.46 -11.12
N ASP A 48 10.89 -3.75 -10.05
CA ASP A 48 11.82 -3.30 -9.02
C ASP A 48 11.70 -4.22 -7.79
N PRO A 49 12.80 -4.81 -7.30
CA PRO A 49 12.75 -5.72 -6.16
C PRO A 49 12.28 -5.08 -4.85
N TYR A 50 12.34 -3.77 -4.74
CA TYR A 50 11.91 -3.05 -3.54
C TYR A 50 10.51 -2.47 -3.64
N VAL A 51 9.88 -2.57 -4.80
CA VAL A 51 8.55 -2.01 -5.05
C VAL A 51 7.56 -3.14 -5.29
N ARG A 52 6.47 -3.13 -4.55
CA ARG A 52 5.40 -4.11 -4.69
C ARG A 52 4.04 -3.42 -4.77
N ARG A 53 3.04 -4.19 -5.11
CA ARG A 53 1.65 -3.74 -5.19
C ARG A 53 0.75 -4.65 -4.38
N ALA A 54 -0.34 -4.09 -3.87
CA ALA A 54 -1.38 -4.85 -3.18
C ALA A 54 -2.75 -4.30 -3.56
N GLU A 55 -3.73 -5.19 -3.67
CA GLU A 55 -5.11 -4.80 -3.92
C GLU A 55 -5.80 -4.40 -2.63
N PHE A 56 -6.71 -3.45 -2.70
CA PHE A 56 -7.59 -3.13 -1.60
C PHE A 56 -9.01 -2.94 -2.11
N GLY A 57 -9.99 -3.43 -1.33
CA GLY A 57 -11.38 -3.40 -1.77
C GLY A 57 -11.57 -4.16 -3.07
N ASP A 58 -12.61 -3.80 -3.82
CA ASP A 58 -12.94 -4.49 -5.07
C ASP A 58 -12.22 -3.90 -6.29
N ALA A 59 -11.75 -2.67 -6.20
CA ALA A 59 -11.24 -1.95 -7.38
C ALA A 59 -10.03 -1.06 -7.05
N GLY A 60 -9.35 -1.30 -5.94
CA GLY A 60 -8.22 -0.49 -5.52
C GLY A 60 -6.89 -1.21 -5.65
N LEU A 61 -5.83 -0.43 -5.83
CA LEU A 61 -4.46 -0.92 -5.92
C LEU A 61 -3.52 0.10 -5.29
N ILE A 62 -2.64 -0.36 -4.42
CA ILE A 62 -1.55 0.47 -3.89
C ILE A 62 -0.22 0.00 -4.45
N THR A 63 0.66 0.95 -4.67
CA THR A 63 2.07 0.70 -5.02
C THR A 63 2.92 1.26 -3.89
N TYR A 64 3.84 0.46 -3.39
CA TYR A 64 4.64 0.86 -2.24
C TYR A 64 6.10 0.41 -2.37
N LEU A 65 6.96 1.15 -1.68
CA LEU A 65 8.39 0.87 -1.58
C LEU A 65 8.69 0.29 -0.21
N ILE A 66 9.44 -0.81 -0.18
CA ILE A 66 9.92 -1.41 1.06
C ILE A 66 11.33 -0.90 1.34
N ASN A 67 11.52 -0.25 2.46
CA ASN A 67 12.84 0.19 2.92
C ASN A 67 13.21 -0.60 4.18
N ASP A 68 13.99 -1.66 3.99
CA ASP A 68 14.39 -2.54 5.10
C ASP A 68 15.34 -1.83 6.07
N ALA A 69 16.17 -0.94 5.57
CA ALA A 69 17.15 -0.24 6.41
C ALA A 69 16.48 0.60 7.49
N THR A 70 15.30 1.16 7.19
CA THR A 70 14.54 2.01 8.13
C THR A 70 13.27 1.34 8.62
N SER A 71 12.99 0.12 8.18
CA SER A 71 11.75 -0.63 8.48
C SER A 71 10.51 0.18 8.13
N LYS A 72 10.50 0.75 6.93
CA LYS A 72 9.38 1.57 6.44
C LYS A 72 8.78 0.98 5.17
N VAL A 73 7.48 1.12 5.06
CA VAL A 73 6.73 0.91 3.81
C VAL A 73 6.20 2.25 3.38
N ILE A 74 6.64 2.73 2.23
CA ILE A 74 6.25 4.04 1.72
C ILE A 74 5.23 3.86 0.61
N ILE A 75 4.00 4.28 0.85
CA ILE A 75 2.93 4.21 -0.14
C ILE A 75 3.17 5.30 -1.17
N LEU A 76 3.47 4.89 -2.40
CA LEU A 76 3.84 5.81 -3.49
C LEU A 76 2.63 6.25 -4.29
N ASP A 77 1.66 5.37 -4.48
CA ASP A 77 0.53 5.61 -5.36
C ASP A 77 -0.68 4.81 -4.91
N ILE A 78 -1.86 5.39 -5.01
CA ILE A 78 -3.13 4.75 -4.70
C ILE A 78 -4.03 4.93 -5.90
N THR A 79 -4.47 3.83 -6.50
CA THR A 79 -5.38 3.84 -7.64
C THR A 79 -6.70 3.20 -7.20
N TRP A 80 -7.81 3.83 -7.55
CA TRP A 80 -9.13 3.30 -7.27
C TRP A 80 -10.04 3.55 -8.47
N ALA A 81 -10.65 2.47 -8.97
CA ALA A 81 -11.45 2.48 -10.19
C ALA A 81 -12.94 2.26 -9.95
N GLY A 82 -13.34 2.29 -8.71
CA GLY A 82 -14.73 2.07 -8.31
C GLY A 82 -15.64 3.27 -8.46
#